data_bd244818cb92dcbc2e4754b4bccc1667
#
_entry.id   bd244818cb92dcbc2e4754b4bccc1667
#
_cell.length_a   1.000
_cell.length_b   1.000
_cell.length_c   1.000
_cell.angle_alpha   90.00
_cell.angle_beta   90.00
_cell.angle_gamma   90.00
#
_symmetry.space_group_name_H-M   'P 1'
#
loop_
_entity.id
_entity.type
_entity.pdbx_description
1 polymer ?
#
loop_
_entity_poly.entity_id
_entity_poly.type
_entity_poly.pdbx_seq_one_letter_code
_entity_poly.pdbx_strand_id
1 'polypeptide(L)'
;MGVQYFHVKLVQCDYQNVTPVGMVRLIASDKVFFFNAEDFENSQIFLERLNKDDTLIISAEQLNDGSYWLKWVYHPEHGRLEPDRNLKFDKGLVKQYLLSFGLTALFIPAFFCVFNDEESTWLIVLGSLLAMAAFVGGVLLFMCISQTFTIFSRKRKTILRALDLVIAGKFQVNSGENLIQIEGIKNPHSKPLKIDHRKQKPIPETSLQVTKGKVNLKSIKTIEYYYRGGTYTRNEIELQVNKSHLNLKLDASKPFFNNHSFFLAQGDEVEVYHSKVENGFPDSVVFGMYNHQDDLAYTLSARGMAQERGLYLALWGITGIILALFLAMFGAMAISDVVDRGSHWDYWDWLYLLDNDLIFIGFASSITLGISFLIALGMAAYYRFSKRGNGYYQTQAILSLLRCQQGKDAYVMEVR
;
A
#
# COMPACT_ATOMS: atom_id res chain seq x y z
N MET A 1 12.08 -3.86 8.37
CA MET A 1 12.14 -5.27 7.95
C MET A 1 13.49 -5.52 7.33
N GLY A 2 14.13 -6.67 7.59
CA GLY A 2 15.45 -7.02 7.07
C GLY A 2 15.34 -7.89 5.83
N VAL A 3 16.30 -7.74 4.92
CA VAL A 3 16.43 -8.61 3.74
C VAL A 3 17.14 -9.89 4.14
N GLN A 4 16.60 -11.03 3.77
CA GLN A 4 17.14 -12.37 4.03
C GLN A 4 17.63 -12.98 2.72
N TYR A 5 18.55 -13.93 2.83
CA TYR A 5 19.17 -14.59 1.69
C TYR A 5 19.00 -16.10 1.84
N PHE A 6 18.50 -16.73 0.78
CA PHE A 6 18.07 -18.12 0.78
C PHE A 6 18.81 -18.93 -0.30
N HIS A 7 19.05 -20.20 0.00
CA HIS A 7 19.47 -21.21 -0.93
C HIS A 7 18.40 -22.29 -0.98
N VAL A 8 17.59 -22.29 -2.02
CA VAL A 8 16.34 -23.06 -2.08
C VAL A 8 16.20 -23.79 -3.41
N LYS A 9 15.45 -24.89 -3.39
CA LYS A 9 15.07 -25.62 -4.60
C LYS A 9 13.70 -25.16 -5.08
N LEU A 10 13.59 -24.87 -6.36
CA LEU A 10 12.35 -24.45 -7.00
C LEU A 10 11.37 -25.63 -7.06
N VAL A 11 10.17 -25.44 -6.53
CA VAL A 11 9.07 -26.40 -6.60
C VAL A 11 8.11 -26.04 -7.72
N GLN A 12 7.78 -24.74 -7.82
CA GLN A 12 6.80 -24.23 -8.78
C GLN A 12 7.07 -22.77 -9.09
N CYS A 13 6.83 -22.40 -10.35
CA CYS A 13 6.94 -21.03 -10.84
C CYS A 13 5.66 -20.67 -11.60
N ASP A 14 4.88 -19.73 -11.08
CA ASP A 14 3.63 -19.27 -11.68
C ASP A 14 3.80 -17.84 -12.18
N TYR A 15 3.82 -17.68 -13.49
CA TYR A 15 3.93 -16.38 -14.17
C TYR A 15 3.00 -16.25 -15.38
N GLN A 16 2.40 -17.38 -15.82
CA GLN A 16 1.42 -17.43 -16.88
C GLN A 16 0.05 -17.75 -16.31
N ASN A 17 -1.01 -17.17 -16.91
CA ASN A 17 -2.39 -17.37 -16.45
C ASN A 17 -2.55 -17.10 -14.94
N VAL A 18 -2.03 -15.95 -14.51
CA VAL A 18 -2.07 -15.47 -13.13
C VAL A 18 -2.79 -14.13 -13.05
N THR A 19 -3.26 -13.82 -11.87
CA THR A 19 -3.83 -12.51 -11.57
C THR A 19 -3.26 -11.97 -10.25
N PRO A 20 -2.80 -10.70 -10.19
CA PRO A 20 -2.75 -9.72 -11.27
C PRO A 20 -1.73 -10.07 -12.35
N VAL A 21 -1.98 -9.58 -13.57
CA VAL A 21 -1.03 -9.77 -14.69
C VAL A 21 0.31 -9.12 -14.35
N GLY A 22 1.40 -9.80 -14.69
CA GLY A 22 2.77 -9.34 -14.40
C GLY A 22 3.30 -9.75 -13.02
N MET A 23 2.46 -10.23 -12.10
CA MET A 23 2.91 -10.83 -10.86
C MET A 23 3.43 -12.24 -11.08
N VAL A 24 4.46 -12.58 -10.32
CA VAL A 24 5.09 -13.92 -10.35
C VAL A 24 5.11 -14.48 -8.94
N ARG A 25 4.77 -15.77 -8.82
CA ARG A 25 4.92 -16.55 -7.59
C ARG A 25 5.97 -17.64 -7.81
N LEU A 26 6.99 -17.65 -6.96
CA LEU A 26 7.93 -18.75 -6.85
C LEU A 26 7.68 -19.49 -5.55
N ILE A 27 7.38 -20.76 -5.64
CA ILE A 27 7.33 -21.67 -4.48
C ILE A 27 8.66 -22.44 -4.49
N ALA A 28 9.46 -22.22 -3.46
CA ALA A 28 10.77 -22.84 -3.37
C ALA A 28 11.00 -23.37 -1.95
N SER A 29 11.27 -24.69 -1.86
CA SER A 29 11.29 -25.45 -0.61
C SER A 29 9.95 -25.27 0.14
N ASP A 30 9.96 -24.63 1.29
CA ASP A 30 8.80 -24.35 2.16
C ASP A 30 8.36 -22.88 2.13
N LYS A 31 8.87 -22.09 1.18
CA LYS A 31 8.68 -20.62 1.15
C LYS A 31 8.03 -20.16 -0.15
N VAL A 32 7.24 -19.10 -0.02
CA VAL A 32 6.57 -18.46 -1.14
C VAL A 32 7.14 -17.07 -1.35
N PHE A 33 7.59 -16.80 -2.57
CA PHE A 33 8.18 -15.55 -2.98
C PHE A 33 7.32 -14.91 -4.07
N PHE A 34 7.05 -13.61 -3.91
CA PHE A 34 6.32 -12.80 -4.89
C PHE A 34 7.17 -11.67 -5.43
N PHE A 35 6.96 -11.32 -6.68
CA PHE A 35 7.53 -10.13 -7.28
C PHE A 35 6.73 -9.72 -8.53
N ASN A 36 6.92 -8.48 -8.97
CA ASN A 36 6.39 -8.04 -10.25
C ASN A 36 7.46 -8.24 -11.32
N ALA A 37 7.12 -8.95 -12.39
CA ALA A 37 8.03 -9.18 -13.51
C ALA A 37 8.54 -7.89 -14.15
N GLU A 38 7.72 -6.83 -14.15
CA GLU A 38 8.07 -5.52 -14.69
C GLU A 38 9.19 -4.79 -13.91
N ASP A 39 9.43 -5.19 -12.65
CA ASP A 39 10.48 -4.59 -11.82
C ASP A 39 11.89 -5.08 -12.22
N PHE A 40 11.98 -6.04 -13.12
CA PHE A 40 13.22 -6.70 -13.52
C PHE A 40 13.40 -6.71 -15.03
N GLU A 41 14.59 -6.37 -15.49
CA GLU A 41 14.94 -6.51 -16.91
C GLU A 41 15.01 -7.98 -17.31
N ASN A 42 14.47 -8.30 -18.50
CA ASN A 42 14.50 -9.66 -19.08
C ASN A 42 13.90 -10.77 -18.20
N SER A 43 12.95 -10.41 -17.33
CA SER A 43 12.31 -11.35 -16.40
C SER A 43 11.68 -12.54 -17.11
N GLN A 44 11.00 -12.32 -18.23
CA GLN A 44 10.34 -13.38 -18.98
C GLN A 44 11.33 -14.44 -19.48
N ILE A 45 12.46 -14.01 -20.08
CA ILE A 45 13.49 -14.92 -20.59
C ILE A 45 14.09 -15.76 -19.47
N PHE A 46 14.28 -15.16 -18.29
CA PHE A 46 14.78 -15.88 -17.13
C PHE A 46 13.77 -16.90 -16.63
N LEU A 47 12.49 -16.54 -16.51
CA LEU A 47 11.42 -17.39 -16.00
C LEU A 47 11.15 -18.60 -16.90
N GLU A 48 11.23 -18.42 -18.22
CA GLU A 48 11.07 -19.50 -19.21
C GLU A 48 12.17 -20.58 -19.15
N ARG A 49 13.32 -20.23 -18.58
CA ARG A 49 14.47 -21.16 -18.45
C ARG A 49 14.47 -21.92 -17.12
N LEU A 50 13.66 -21.49 -16.16
CA LEU A 50 13.59 -22.15 -14.86
C LEU A 50 12.86 -23.48 -14.95
N ASN A 51 13.46 -24.51 -14.37
CA ASN A 51 12.89 -25.84 -14.27
C ASN A 51 12.62 -26.20 -12.80
N LYS A 52 11.70 -27.13 -12.60
CA LYS A 52 11.46 -27.70 -11.28
C LYS A 52 12.76 -28.34 -10.77
N ASP A 53 13.01 -28.23 -9.48
CA ASP A 53 14.20 -28.68 -8.75
C ASP A 53 15.49 -27.87 -9.02
N ASP A 54 15.43 -26.79 -9.82
CA ASP A 54 16.53 -25.84 -9.94
C ASP A 54 16.90 -25.23 -8.59
N THR A 55 18.19 -25.10 -8.36
CA THR A 55 18.70 -24.48 -7.15
C THR A 55 18.84 -22.98 -7.34
N LEU A 56 18.13 -22.22 -6.55
CA LEU A 56 18.11 -20.77 -6.62
C LEU A 56 18.74 -20.14 -5.38
N ILE A 57 19.44 -19.05 -5.60
CA ILE A 57 19.85 -18.15 -4.51
C ILE A 57 18.97 -16.92 -4.61
N ILE A 58 18.21 -16.65 -3.54
CA ILE A 58 17.15 -15.63 -3.52
C ILE A 58 17.44 -14.62 -2.42
N SER A 59 17.30 -13.34 -2.74
CA SER A 59 17.21 -12.26 -1.76
C SER A 59 15.78 -11.80 -1.64
N ALA A 60 15.24 -11.81 -0.44
CA ALA A 60 13.85 -11.41 -0.23
C ALA A 60 13.61 -10.76 1.14
N GLU A 61 12.53 -10.02 1.24
CA GLU A 61 12.06 -9.37 2.45
C GLU A 61 10.78 -10.03 2.93
N GLN A 62 10.76 -10.48 4.18
CA GLN A 62 9.58 -11.12 4.76
C GLN A 62 8.42 -10.15 4.86
N LEU A 63 7.24 -10.56 4.38
CA LEU A 63 5.98 -9.85 4.48
C LEU A 63 5.23 -10.21 5.76
N ASN A 64 4.16 -9.46 6.04
CA ASN A 64 3.39 -9.67 7.28
C ASN A 64 2.57 -10.96 7.28
N ASP A 65 2.29 -11.51 6.11
CA ASP A 65 1.55 -12.76 5.91
C ASP A 65 2.42 -14.02 5.99
N GLY A 66 3.72 -13.82 6.15
CA GLY A 66 4.71 -14.92 6.18
C GLY A 66 5.34 -15.23 4.84
N SER A 67 4.80 -14.70 3.73
CA SER A 67 5.43 -14.78 2.41
C SER A 67 6.61 -13.80 2.28
N TYR A 68 7.25 -13.78 1.13
CA TYR A 68 8.44 -12.99 0.88
C TYR A 68 8.32 -12.14 -0.38
N TRP A 69 8.74 -10.87 -0.30
CA TRP A 69 8.89 -10.01 -1.46
C TRP A 69 10.32 -10.10 -1.99
N LEU A 70 10.46 -10.62 -3.20
CA LEU A 70 11.73 -10.87 -3.86
C LEU A 70 12.45 -9.57 -4.22
N LYS A 71 13.76 -9.55 -4.02
CA LYS A 71 14.65 -8.43 -4.37
C LYS A 71 15.57 -8.76 -5.54
N TRP A 72 16.06 -9.98 -5.63
CA TRP A 72 16.79 -10.55 -6.74
C TRP A 72 16.82 -12.08 -6.64
N VAL A 73 17.04 -12.74 -7.80
CA VAL A 73 17.30 -14.18 -7.90
C VAL A 73 18.58 -14.38 -8.67
N TYR A 74 19.38 -15.36 -8.27
CA TYR A 74 20.53 -15.83 -8.98
C TYR A 74 20.43 -17.35 -9.21
N HIS A 75 20.66 -17.76 -10.47
CA HIS A 75 20.80 -19.15 -10.88
C HIS A 75 22.18 -19.32 -11.54
N PRO A 76 22.97 -20.34 -11.15
CA PRO A 76 24.33 -20.50 -11.67
C PRO A 76 24.42 -20.59 -13.20
N GLU A 77 23.46 -21.27 -13.85
CA GLU A 77 23.46 -21.53 -15.29
C GLU A 77 22.57 -20.54 -16.09
N HIS A 78 21.43 -20.10 -15.52
CA HIS A 78 20.44 -19.30 -16.23
C HIS A 78 20.62 -17.79 -16.01
N GLY A 79 21.57 -17.40 -15.16
CA GLY A 79 21.87 -16.00 -14.89
C GLY A 79 21.12 -15.41 -13.69
N ARG A 80 20.64 -14.18 -13.81
CA ARG A 80 20.10 -13.46 -12.65
C ARG A 80 18.91 -12.59 -13.02
N LEU A 81 18.02 -12.40 -12.07
CA LEU A 81 17.05 -11.30 -12.03
C LEU A 81 17.54 -10.28 -11.02
N GLU A 82 17.81 -9.08 -11.45
CA GLU A 82 18.24 -8.00 -10.57
C GLU A 82 17.45 -6.72 -10.84
N PRO A 83 17.21 -5.89 -9.83
CA PRO A 83 16.58 -4.60 -10.03
C PRO A 83 17.51 -3.71 -10.86
N ASP A 84 16.92 -2.83 -11.67
CA ASP A 84 17.68 -1.92 -12.52
C ASP A 84 18.82 -1.24 -11.75
N ARG A 85 20.07 -1.50 -12.18
CA ARG A 85 21.29 -0.91 -11.59
C ARG A 85 21.43 0.57 -11.94
N ASN A 86 20.77 1.00 -13.03
CA ASN A 86 20.97 2.30 -13.65
C ASN A 86 20.04 3.40 -13.12
N LEU A 87 19.26 3.12 -12.06
CA LEU A 87 18.49 4.17 -11.39
C LEU A 87 19.44 5.29 -10.93
N LYS A 88 19.67 6.24 -11.82
CA LYS A 88 20.49 7.42 -11.58
C LYS A 88 19.58 8.63 -11.37
N PHE A 89 20.12 9.63 -10.73
CA PHE A 89 19.52 10.94 -10.68
C PHE A 89 19.57 11.53 -12.10
N ASP A 90 18.48 11.38 -12.84
CA ASP A 90 18.40 11.74 -14.25
C ASP A 90 17.97 13.21 -14.43
N LYS A 91 18.08 13.70 -15.67
CA LYS A 91 17.66 15.07 -16.04
C LYS A 91 16.15 15.28 -15.84
N GLY A 92 15.34 14.20 -15.90
CA GLY A 92 13.91 14.24 -15.69
C GLY A 92 13.58 14.58 -14.24
N LEU A 93 14.24 13.91 -13.29
CA LEU A 93 14.07 14.18 -11.86
C LEU A 93 14.53 15.60 -11.49
N VAL A 94 15.64 16.08 -12.10
CA VAL A 94 16.09 17.48 -11.90
C VAL A 94 15.02 18.47 -12.38
N LYS A 95 14.43 18.25 -13.56
CA LYS A 95 13.34 19.11 -14.06
C LYS A 95 12.12 19.08 -13.13
N GLN A 96 11.75 17.92 -12.60
CA GLN A 96 10.66 17.80 -11.63
C GLN A 96 10.96 18.55 -10.34
N TYR A 97 12.20 18.50 -9.84
CA TYR A 97 12.63 19.29 -8.69
C TYR A 97 12.53 20.79 -8.95
N LEU A 98 13.03 21.26 -10.10
CA LEU A 98 12.96 22.68 -10.46
C LEU A 98 11.51 23.16 -10.59
N LEU A 99 10.65 22.36 -11.23
CA LEU A 99 9.23 22.67 -11.36
C LEU A 99 8.54 22.72 -9.99
N SER A 100 8.74 21.69 -9.17
CA SER A 100 8.11 21.60 -7.85
C SER A 100 8.59 22.71 -6.90
N PHE A 101 9.87 23.04 -6.94
CA PHE A 101 10.43 24.16 -6.17
C PHE A 101 9.86 25.50 -6.64
N GLY A 102 9.80 25.72 -7.96
CA GLY A 102 9.20 26.94 -8.54
C GLY A 102 7.75 27.12 -8.15
N LEU A 103 6.93 26.03 -8.24
CA LEU A 103 5.55 26.06 -7.80
C LEU A 103 5.41 26.33 -6.29
N THR A 104 6.24 25.68 -5.47
CA THR A 104 6.22 25.88 -4.02
C THR A 104 6.58 27.33 -3.66
N ALA A 105 7.52 27.95 -4.38
CA ALA A 105 7.92 29.34 -4.17
C ALA A 105 6.78 30.36 -4.42
N LEU A 106 5.73 29.97 -5.16
CA LEU A 106 4.52 30.80 -5.35
C LEU A 106 3.75 31.04 -4.04
N PHE A 107 4.09 30.33 -2.97
CA PHE A 107 3.53 30.61 -1.65
C PHE A 107 3.85 32.02 -1.17
N ILE A 108 5.05 32.55 -1.50
CA ILE A 108 5.48 33.88 -1.10
C ILE A 108 4.58 34.97 -1.70
N PRO A 109 4.42 35.09 -3.04
CA PRO A 109 3.50 36.05 -3.62
C PRO A 109 2.05 35.81 -3.26
N ALA A 110 1.63 34.53 -3.05
CA ALA A 110 0.29 34.20 -2.58
C ALA A 110 0.00 34.85 -1.24
N PHE A 111 0.96 34.78 -0.31
CA PHE A 111 0.86 35.37 1.01
C PHE A 111 0.67 36.91 0.90
N PHE A 112 1.51 37.60 0.12
CA PHE A 112 1.38 39.04 -0.07
C PHE A 112 0.07 39.47 -0.74
N CYS A 113 -0.47 38.66 -1.67
CA CYS A 113 -1.76 38.95 -2.30
C CYS A 113 -2.95 38.82 -1.34
N VAL A 114 -2.88 37.91 -0.37
CA VAL A 114 -3.98 37.68 0.59
C VAL A 114 -3.92 38.68 1.75
N PHE A 115 -2.73 39.04 2.21
CA PHE A 115 -2.52 39.90 3.38
C PHE A 115 -2.15 41.36 3.02
N ASN A 116 -2.48 41.80 1.81
CA ASN A 116 -2.32 43.22 1.45
C ASN A 116 -3.55 43.99 1.97
N ASP A 117 -3.30 45.14 2.58
CA ASP A 117 -4.33 46.04 3.17
C ASP A 117 -5.36 46.60 2.16
N GLU A 118 -5.13 46.44 0.87
CA GLU A 118 -6.09 46.81 -0.15
C GLU A 118 -7.22 45.75 -0.23
N GLU A 119 -8.47 46.13 0.08
CA GLU A 119 -9.70 45.32 -0.04
C GLU A 119 -10.04 44.92 -1.50
N SER A 120 -9.05 44.46 -2.26
CA SER A 120 -9.22 44.04 -3.64
C SER A 120 -9.58 42.58 -3.71
N THR A 121 -10.82 42.28 -4.02
CA THR A 121 -11.32 40.89 -4.23
C THR A 121 -10.45 40.12 -5.23
N TRP A 122 -9.89 40.80 -6.25
CA TRP A 122 -8.99 40.21 -7.23
C TRP A 122 -7.68 39.70 -6.64
N LEU A 123 -7.12 40.42 -5.69
CA LEU A 123 -5.88 40.00 -5.01
C LEU A 123 -6.12 38.75 -4.16
N ILE A 124 -7.26 38.66 -3.50
CA ILE A 124 -7.63 37.47 -2.71
C ILE A 124 -7.81 36.26 -3.63
N VAL A 125 -8.50 36.41 -4.78
CA VAL A 125 -8.67 35.33 -5.75
C VAL A 125 -7.33 34.90 -6.32
N LEU A 126 -6.47 35.82 -6.72
CA LEU A 126 -5.13 35.55 -7.25
C LEU A 126 -4.27 34.84 -6.19
N GLY A 127 -4.26 35.36 -4.97
CA GLY A 127 -3.53 34.73 -3.84
C GLY A 127 -3.99 33.31 -3.56
N SER A 128 -5.30 33.04 -3.62
CA SER A 128 -5.84 31.69 -3.45
C SER A 128 -5.40 30.74 -4.56
N LEU A 129 -5.38 31.20 -5.82
CA LEU A 129 -4.89 30.39 -6.95
C LEU A 129 -3.39 30.10 -6.83
N LEU A 130 -2.58 31.07 -6.43
CA LEU A 130 -1.15 30.91 -6.19
C LEU A 130 -0.89 29.95 -5.01
N ALA A 131 -1.68 30.02 -3.95
CA ALA A 131 -1.59 29.11 -2.82
C ALA A 131 -1.91 27.67 -3.22
N MET A 132 -2.95 27.46 -4.06
CA MET A 132 -3.22 26.12 -4.61
C MET A 132 -2.07 25.59 -5.47
N ALA A 133 -1.49 26.42 -6.33
CA ALA A 133 -0.33 26.03 -7.14
C ALA A 133 0.88 25.69 -6.25
N ALA A 134 1.13 26.47 -5.20
CA ALA A 134 2.17 26.20 -4.22
C ALA A 134 1.96 24.88 -3.46
N PHE A 135 0.73 24.55 -3.10
CA PHE A 135 0.38 23.27 -2.47
C PHE A 135 0.70 22.08 -3.39
N VAL A 136 0.30 22.19 -4.67
CA VAL A 136 0.66 21.15 -5.67
C VAL A 136 2.18 21.02 -5.79
N GLY A 137 2.90 22.15 -5.82
CA GLY A 137 4.37 22.19 -5.81
C GLY A 137 4.97 21.44 -4.62
N GLY A 138 4.43 21.66 -3.42
CA GLY A 138 4.86 21.00 -2.18
C GLY A 138 4.66 19.47 -2.23
N VAL A 139 3.52 19.00 -2.75
CA VAL A 139 3.26 17.56 -2.95
C VAL A 139 4.24 16.95 -3.94
N LEU A 140 4.48 17.62 -5.07
CA LEU A 140 5.45 17.16 -6.08
C LEU A 140 6.87 17.14 -5.51
N LEU A 141 7.26 18.13 -4.72
CA LEU A 141 8.55 18.21 -4.05
C LEU A 141 8.74 17.04 -3.07
N PHE A 142 7.71 16.72 -2.28
CA PHE A 142 7.73 15.56 -1.40
C PHE A 142 7.91 14.24 -2.17
N MET A 143 7.24 14.09 -3.32
CA MET A 143 7.41 12.92 -4.18
C MET A 143 8.84 12.81 -4.74
N CYS A 144 9.41 13.92 -5.20
CA CYS A 144 10.80 13.96 -5.69
C CYS A 144 11.80 13.60 -4.58
N ILE A 145 11.63 14.12 -3.38
CA ILE A 145 12.46 13.80 -2.20
C ILE A 145 12.35 12.31 -1.89
N SER A 146 11.14 11.74 -1.85
CA SER A 146 10.91 10.31 -1.62
C SER A 146 11.62 9.42 -2.65
N GLN A 147 11.53 9.77 -3.94
CA GLN A 147 12.26 9.06 -5.01
C GLN A 147 13.77 9.13 -4.81
N THR A 148 14.29 10.31 -4.46
CA THR A 148 15.73 10.49 -4.20
C THR A 148 16.20 9.63 -3.03
N PHE A 149 15.44 9.55 -1.94
CA PHE A 149 15.74 8.64 -0.83
C PHE A 149 15.78 7.18 -1.27
N THR A 150 14.91 6.77 -2.18
CA THR A 150 14.90 5.42 -2.73
C THR A 150 16.17 5.13 -3.53
N ILE A 151 16.60 6.06 -4.39
CA ILE A 151 17.83 5.94 -5.21
C ILE A 151 19.09 5.84 -4.34
N PHE A 152 19.20 6.69 -3.31
CA PHE A 152 20.37 6.75 -2.43
C PHE A 152 20.31 5.81 -1.21
N SER A 153 19.25 4.99 -1.12
CA SER A 153 19.05 4.09 0.02
C SER A 153 20.25 3.16 0.23
N ARG A 154 20.81 3.18 1.45
CA ARG A 154 21.86 2.22 1.87
C ARG A 154 21.39 0.78 1.72
N LYS A 155 20.10 0.52 1.95
CA LYS A 155 19.48 -0.81 1.82
C LYS A 155 19.65 -1.35 0.39
N ARG A 156 19.37 -0.54 -0.62
CA ARG A 156 19.52 -0.91 -2.04
C ARG A 156 20.98 -1.24 -2.38
N LYS A 157 21.93 -0.40 -1.97
CA LYS A 157 23.36 -0.64 -2.18
C LYS A 157 23.81 -1.95 -1.53
N THR A 158 23.33 -2.25 -0.33
CA THR A 158 23.64 -3.51 0.37
C THR A 158 23.07 -4.71 -0.38
N ILE A 159 21.83 -4.62 -0.92
CA ILE A 159 21.17 -5.68 -1.67
C ILE A 159 21.95 -6.00 -2.97
N LEU A 160 22.38 -4.99 -3.71
CA LEU A 160 23.17 -5.17 -4.94
C LEU A 160 24.57 -5.71 -4.63
N ARG A 161 25.23 -5.20 -3.58
CA ARG A 161 26.51 -5.74 -3.12
C ARG A 161 26.42 -7.21 -2.72
N ALA A 162 25.31 -7.60 -2.10
CA ALA A 162 25.05 -9.00 -1.74
C ALA A 162 25.02 -9.89 -2.97
N LEU A 163 24.34 -9.44 -4.04
CA LEU A 163 24.29 -10.17 -5.31
C LEU A 163 25.69 -10.32 -5.93
N ASP A 164 26.49 -9.25 -5.94
CA ASP A 164 27.85 -9.30 -6.49
C ASP A 164 28.74 -10.27 -5.71
N LEU A 165 28.60 -10.35 -4.41
CA LEU A 165 29.32 -11.32 -3.54
C LEU A 165 28.86 -12.75 -3.81
N VAL A 166 27.56 -12.98 -4.02
CA VAL A 166 27.02 -14.30 -4.40
C VAL A 166 27.55 -14.76 -5.74
N ILE A 167 27.56 -13.88 -6.75
CA ILE A 167 28.14 -14.18 -8.08
C ILE A 167 29.64 -14.51 -7.95
N ALA A 168 30.36 -13.85 -7.06
CA ALA A 168 31.76 -14.11 -6.76
C ALA A 168 32.00 -15.38 -5.90
N GLY A 169 30.94 -16.12 -5.54
CA GLY A 169 31.06 -17.33 -4.71
C GLY A 169 31.38 -17.06 -3.23
N LYS A 170 31.26 -15.81 -2.74
CA LYS A 170 31.57 -15.41 -1.36
C LYS A 170 30.36 -15.56 -0.43
N PHE A 171 29.88 -16.78 -0.31
CA PHE A 171 28.78 -17.13 0.58
C PHE A 171 28.95 -18.54 1.14
N GLN A 172 28.31 -18.82 2.25
CA GLN A 172 28.24 -20.14 2.87
C GLN A 172 26.77 -20.54 3.07
N VAL A 173 26.45 -21.79 2.76
CA VAL A 173 25.12 -22.36 3.00
C VAL A 173 25.07 -22.93 4.39
N ASN A 174 24.16 -22.44 5.22
CA ASN A 174 23.93 -23.00 6.55
C ASN A 174 23.17 -24.32 6.44
N SER A 175 23.80 -25.40 6.90
CA SER A 175 23.17 -26.73 6.93
C SER A 175 21.92 -26.71 7.80
N GLY A 176 20.73 -26.88 7.18
CA GLY A 176 19.46 -27.05 7.88
C GLY A 176 18.42 -25.93 7.78
N GLU A 177 18.76 -24.71 7.37
CA GLU A 177 17.82 -23.58 7.39
C GLU A 177 17.50 -22.98 6.02
N ASN A 178 17.99 -23.52 4.92
CA ASN A 178 17.88 -22.90 3.58
C ASN A 178 18.37 -21.43 3.54
N LEU A 179 19.10 -20.97 4.54
CA LEU A 179 19.66 -19.63 4.63
C LEU A 179 21.12 -19.63 4.22
N ILE A 180 21.55 -18.57 3.55
CA ILE A 180 22.97 -18.35 3.26
C ILE A 180 23.51 -17.21 4.09
N GLN A 181 24.76 -17.34 4.47
CA GLN A 181 25.53 -16.28 5.08
C GLN A 181 26.48 -15.69 4.04
N ILE A 182 26.33 -14.40 3.75
CA ILE A 182 27.17 -13.68 2.80
C ILE A 182 28.25 -12.94 3.57
N GLU A 183 29.48 -12.98 3.09
CA GLU A 183 30.63 -12.36 3.74
C GLU A 183 30.41 -10.85 3.95
N GLY A 184 30.53 -10.40 5.21
CA GLY A 184 30.37 -9.00 5.57
C GLY A 184 28.93 -8.45 5.53
N ILE A 185 27.90 -9.31 5.36
CA ILE A 185 26.50 -8.93 5.40
C ILE A 185 25.79 -9.66 6.52
N LYS A 186 25.15 -8.91 7.42
CA LYS A 186 24.31 -9.51 8.48
C LYS A 186 22.99 -9.98 7.91
N ASN A 187 22.68 -11.25 8.05
CA ASN A 187 21.37 -11.80 7.75
C ASN A 187 20.45 -11.57 8.96
N PRO A 188 19.39 -10.77 8.84
CA PRO A 188 18.49 -10.56 9.98
C PRO A 188 17.69 -11.84 10.22
N HIS A 189 17.44 -12.15 11.48
CA HIS A 189 16.58 -13.26 11.86
C HIS A 189 15.17 -13.03 11.28
N SER A 190 14.52 -14.12 10.83
CA SER A 190 13.11 -14.11 10.49
C SER A 190 12.29 -13.64 11.70
N LYS A 191 11.26 -12.81 11.44
CA LYS A 191 10.32 -12.49 12.50
C LYS A 191 9.57 -13.77 12.89
N PRO A 192 9.53 -14.13 14.17
CA PRO A 192 8.66 -15.21 14.58
C PRO A 192 7.21 -14.83 14.25
N LEU A 193 6.50 -15.76 13.63
CA LEU A 193 5.07 -15.61 13.39
C LEU A 193 4.37 -15.50 14.75
N LYS A 194 3.58 -14.45 14.94
CA LYS A 194 2.82 -14.24 16.18
C LYS A 194 1.54 -15.05 16.10
N ILE A 195 1.53 -16.25 16.65
CA ILE A 195 0.32 -17.05 16.79
C ILE A 195 -0.52 -16.45 17.92
N ASP A 196 -1.70 -15.92 17.58
CA ASP A 196 -2.64 -15.41 18.58
C ASP A 196 -3.56 -16.55 19.07
N HIS A 197 -3.12 -17.23 20.12
CA HIS A 197 -3.88 -18.33 20.74
C HIS A 197 -5.27 -17.93 21.24
N ARG A 198 -5.55 -16.65 21.45
CA ARG A 198 -6.87 -16.14 21.86
C ARG A 198 -7.92 -16.29 20.76
N LYS A 199 -7.50 -16.42 19.52
CA LYS A 199 -8.37 -16.57 18.35
C LYS A 199 -8.69 -18.02 17.98
N GLN A 200 -8.20 -19.00 18.73
CA GLN A 200 -8.48 -20.42 18.51
C GLN A 200 -9.89 -20.84 18.98
N LYS A 201 -10.89 -20.03 18.66
CA LYS A 201 -12.30 -20.36 18.95
C LYS A 201 -12.90 -21.19 17.80
N PRO A 202 -13.97 -21.96 18.03
CA PRO A 202 -14.67 -22.64 16.94
C PRO A 202 -15.18 -21.62 15.92
N ILE A 203 -15.19 -22.04 14.66
CA ILE A 203 -15.68 -21.20 13.55
C ILE A 203 -17.18 -20.98 13.77
N PRO A 204 -17.67 -19.73 13.83
CA PRO A 204 -19.08 -19.47 14.02
C PRO A 204 -19.89 -19.93 12.80
N GLU A 205 -21.11 -20.42 13.02
CA GLU A 205 -22.07 -20.64 11.95
C GLU A 205 -22.33 -19.32 11.23
N THR A 206 -22.18 -19.33 9.90
CA THR A 206 -22.36 -18.12 9.08
C THR A 206 -23.35 -18.39 7.96
N SER A 207 -24.01 -17.31 7.52
CA SER A 207 -24.86 -17.32 6.32
C SER A 207 -24.05 -17.32 5.00
N LEU A 208 -22.73 -17.35 5.10
CA LEU A 208 -21.83 -17.33 3.94
C LEU A 208 -21.80 -18.72 3.29
N GLN A 209 -21.83 -18.74 1.96
CA GLN A 209 -21.55 -19.94 1.20
C GLN A 209 -20.04 -20.11 1.02
N VAL A 210 -19.58 -21.34 1.07
CA VAL A 210 -18.18 -21.71 0.85
C VAL A 210 -18.10 -22.65 -0.34
N THR A 211 -17.33 -22.26 -1.35
CA THR A 211 -17.02 -23.10 -2.50
C THR A 211 -15.54 -23.46 -2.47
N LYS A 212 -15.25 -24.77 -2.44
CA LYS A 212 -13.88 -25.31 -2.44
C LYS A 212 -13.59 -25.99 -3.77
N GLY A 213 -12.36 -25.86 -4.25
CA GLY A 213 -11.91 -26.57 -5.43
C GLY A 213 -10.80 -25.85 -6.19
N LYS A 214 -10.46 -26.41 -7.35
CA LYS A 214 -9.43 -25.84 -8.23
C LYS A 214 -9.99 -24.67 -9.03
N VAL A 215 -9.19 -23.63 -9.11
CA VAL A 215 -9.49 -22.43 -9.88
C VAL A 215 -9.32 -22.69 -11.38
N ASN A 216 -10.32 -22.30 -12.14
CA ASN A 216 -10.24 -22.18 -13.58
C ASN A 216 -10.50 -20.69 -13.94
N LEU A 217 -9.44 -19.98 -14.27
CA LEU A 217 -9.49 -18.59 -14.69
C LEU A 217 -10.09 -18.52 -16.11
N LYS A 218 -11.27 -17.92 -16.25
CA LYS A 218 -11.98 -17.82 -17.53
C LYS A 218 -11.60 -16.57 -18.29
N SER A 219 -11.62 -15.43 -17.64
CA SER A 219 -11.22 -14.17 -18.23
C SER A 219 -10.71 -13.19 -17.18
N ILE A 220 -9.78 -12.36 -17.58
CA ILE A 220 -9.29 -11.21 -16.80
C ILE A 220 -9.48 -9.99 -17.69
N LYS A 221 -10.35 -9.06 -17.27
CA LYS A 221 -10.64 -7.83 -17.99
C LYS A 221 -10.29 -6.64 -17.14
N THR A 222 -9.53 -5.72 -17.69
CA THR A 222 -9.30 -4.41 -17.08
C THR A 222 -10.29 -3.42 -17.68
N ILE A 223 -11.16 -2.86 -16.83
CA ILE A 223 -12.22 -1.95 -17.23
C ILE A 223 -11.93 -0.57 -16.65
N GLU A 224 -11.95 0.44 -17.51
CA GLU A 224 -11.86 1.84 -17.12
C GLU A 224 -13.26 2.42 -16.94
N TYR A 225 -13.50 2.98 -15.76
CA TYR A 225 -14.74 3.67 -15.43
C TYR A 225 -14.51 5.16 -15.41
N TYR A 226 -15.29 5.87 -16.24
CA TYR A 226 -15.27 7.33 -16.31
C TYR A 226 -16.36 7.92 -15.42
N TYR A 227 -15.98 8.86 -14.58
CA TYR A 227 -16.94 9.61 -13.75
C TYR A 227 -16.54 11.09 -13.69
N ARG A 228 -17.44 11.96 -13.22
CA ARG A 228 -17.22 13.44 -13.22
C ARG A 228 -15.94 13.91 -12.50
N GLY A 229 -15.33 13.09 -11.67
CA GLY A 229 -14.11 13.42 -10.91
C GLY A 229 -12.83 12.73 -11.42
N GLY A 230 -12.90 11.95 -12.51
CA GLY A 230 -11.72 11.23 -13.03
C GLY A 230 -12.02 9.85 -13.59
N THR A 231 -10.99 9.09 -13.79
CA THR A 231 -11.03 7.69 -14.25
C THR A 231 -10.54 6.78 -13.14
N TYR A 232 -11.19 5.65 -12.94
CA TYR A 232 -10.59 4.59 -12.13
C TYR A 232 -10.61 3.27 -12.90
N THR A 233 -9.57 2.50 -12.73
CA THR A 233 -9.35 1.25 -13.44
C THR A 233 -9.65 0.07 -12.50
N ARG A 234 -10.34 -0.94 -13.01
CA ARG A 234 -10.76 -2.10 -12.25
C ARG A 234 -10.45 -3.37 -13.01
N ASN A 235 -9.96 -4.38 -12.30
CA ASN A 235 -9.82 -5.72 -12.82
C ASN A 235 -11.06 -6.54 -12.46
N GLU A 236 -11.77 -7.01 -13.47
CA GLU A 236 -12.83 -7.99 -13.33
C GLU A 236 -12.30 -9.36 -13.75
N ILE A 237 -12.32 -10.29 -12.80
CA ILE A 237 -11.76 -11.63 -12.95
C ILE A 237 -12.90 -12.62 -12.86
N GLU A 238 -13.20 -13.25 -13.97
CA GLU A 238 -14.17 -14.34 -14.04
C GLU A 238 -13.44 -15.67 -13.75
N LEU A 239 -13.83 -16.33 -12.69
CA LEU A 239 -13.28 -17.61 -12.33
C LEU A 239 -14.37 -18.63 -12.08
N GLN A 240 -14.03 -19.87 -12.32
CA GLN A 240 -14.87 -21.02 -12.00
C GLN A 240 -14.15 -21.86 -10.96
N VAL A 241 -14.83 -22.13 -9.84
CA VAL A 241 -14.37 -23.04 -8.81
C VAL A 241 -15.41 -24.18 -8.72
N ASN A 242 -15.03 -25.39 -9.09
CA ASN A 242 -15.96 -26.49 -9.32
C ASN A 242 -17.08 -26.10 -10.31
N LYS A 243 -18.34 -26.12 -9.82
CA LYS A 243 -19.53 -25.72 -10.60
C LYS A 243 -19.94 -24.27 -10.43
N SER A 244 -19.29 -23.54 -9.53
CA SER A 244 -19.66 -22.16 -9.21
C SER A 244 -18.90 -21.17 -10.09
N HIS A 245 -19.64 -20.30 -10.77
CA HIS A 245 -19.08 -19.16 -11.48
C HIS A 245 -19.03 -17.96 -10.53
N LEU A 246 -17.86 -17.39 -10.35
CA LEU A 246 -17.58 -16.31 -9.41
C LEU A 246 -16.94 -15.15 -10.16
N ASN A 247 -17.30 -13.94 -9.78
CA ASN A 247 -16.72 -12.73 -10.35
C ASN A 247 -16.02 -11.94 -9.25
N LEU A 248 -14.72 -11.75 -9.39
CA LEU A 248 -13.91 -10.92 -8.51
C LEU A 248 -13.73 -9.56 -9.14
N LYS A 249 -13.97 -8.53 -8.36
CA LYS A 249 -13.82 -7.14 -8.80
C LYS A 249 -12.78 -6.48 -7.90
N LEU A 250 -11.59 -6.29 -8.44
CA LEU A 250 -10.44 -5.73 -7.75
C LEU A 250 -10.06 -4.37 -8.32
N ASP A 251 -9.54 -3.49 -7.48
CA ASP A 251 -8.95 -2.25 -7.94
C ASP A 251 -7.66 -2.55 -8.73
N ALA A 252 -7.51 -1.98 -9.92
CA ALA A 252 -6.34 -2.18 -10.76
C ALA A 252 -5.17 -1.27 -10.39
N SER A 253 -5.35 -0.38 -9.41
CA SER A 253 -4.26 0.49 -8.94
C SER A 253 -3.11 -0.35 -8.39
N LYS A 254 -1.89 -0.10 -8.91
CA LYS A 254 -0.68 -0.70 -8.35
C LYS A 254 -0.58 -0.28 -6.88
N PRO A 255 -0.31 -1.20 -5.95
CA PRO A 255 -0.14 -0.83 -4.55
C PRO A 255 0.99 0.20 -4.44
N PHE A 256 0.77 1.26 -3.65
CA PHE A 256 1.73 2.35 -3.44
C PHE A 256 3.08 1.87 -2.87
N PHE A 257 3.10 0.68 -2.27
CA PHE A 257 4.29 0.01 -1.77
C PHE A 257 4.48 -1.31 -2.51
N ASN A 258 5.71 -1.63 -2.89
CA ASN A 258 6.09 -2.91 -3.48
C ASN A 258 5.73 -4.06 -2.52
N ASN A 259 4.53 -4.57 -2.68
CA ASN A 259 3.96 -5.64 -1.89
C ASN A 259 2.89 -6.33 -2.74
N HIS A 260 2.75 -7.64 -2.67
CA HIS A 260 1.61 -8.26 -3.32
C HIS A 260 0.35 -7.95 -2.51
N SER A 261 -0.73 -7.62 -3.20
CA SER A 261 -2.04 -7.39 -2.57
C SER A 261 -2.99 -8.56 -2.78
N PHE A 262 -2.77 -9.36 -3.81
CA PHE A 262 -3.56 -10.53 -4.18
C PHE A 262 -2.76 -11.34 -5.20
N PHE A 263 -2.87 -12.66 -5.12
CA PHE A 263 -2.32 -13.54 -6.15
C PHE A 263 -3.20 -14.77 -6.33
N LEU A 264 -3.46 -15.14 -7.57
CA LEU A 264 -4.19 -16.35 -7.93
C LEU A 264 -3.67 -16.86 -9.27
N ALA A 265 -3.37 -18.16 -9.32
CA ALA A 265 -2.94 -18.84 -10.53
C ALA A 265 -3.98 -19.88 -10.99
N GLN A 266 -3.93 -20.20 -12.27
CA GLN A 266 -4.71 -21.27 -12.86
C GLN A 266 -4.39 -22.60 -12.18
N GLY A 267 -5.42 -23.28 -11.68
CA GLY A 267 -5.28 -24.58 -11.01
C GLY A 267 -5.02 -24.53 -9.51
N ASP A 268 -4.90 -23.34 -8.91
CA ASP A 268 -4.80 -23.20 -7.45
C ASP A 268 -6.00 -23.83 -6.76
N GLU A 269 -5.76 -24.52 -5.66
CA GLU A 269 -6.81 -25.05 -4.80
C GLU A 269 -7.21 -24.01 -3.78
N VAL A 270 -8.50 -23.59 -3.82
CA VAL A 270 -9.00 -22.48 -3.02
C VAL A 270 -10.30 -22.80 -2.29
N GLU A 271 -10.51 -22.10 -1.18
CA GLU A 271 -11.80 -21.98 -0.51
C GLU A 271 -12.30 -20.53 -0.66
N VAL A 272 -13.41 -20.34 -1.37
CA VAL A 272 -13.98 -19.02 -1.64
C VAL A 272 -15.22 -18.81 -0.79
N TYR A 273 -15.24 -17.71 -0.06
CA TYR A 273 -16.34 -17.27 0.80
C TYR A 273 -17.15 -16.19 0.08
N HIS A 274 -18.44 -16.48 -0.18
CA HIS A 274 -19.27 -15.59 -0.98
C HIS A 274 -20.72 -15.52 -0.47
N SER A 275 -21.48 -14.54 -0.95
CA SER A 275 -22.91 -14.46 -0.65
C SER A 275 -23.67 -15.57 -1.36
N LYS A 276 -24.86 -15.90 -0.82
CA LYS A 276 -25.80 -16.78 -1.51
C LYS A 276 -26.17 -16.15 -2.85
N VAL A 277 -26.15 -16.95 -3.91
CA VAL A 277 -26.64 -16.52 -5.23
C VAL A 277 -28.15 -16.33 -5.11
N GLU A 278 -28.63 -15.11 -5.15
CA GLU A 278 -30.07 -14.82 -5.26
C GLU A 278 -30.49 -15.00 -6.74
N ASN A 279 -31.56 -15.75 -6.97
CA ASN A 279 -32.09 -16.01 -8.31
C ASN A 279 -32.34 -14.69 -9.04
N GLY A 280 -31.61 -14.47 -10.14
CA GLY A 280 -31.73 -13.30 -11.01
C GLY A 280 -30.52 -12.37 -11.06
N PHE A 281 -29.55 -12.52 -10.17
CA PHE A 281 -28.27 -11.79 -10.25
C PHE A 281 -27.11 -12.78 -10.43
N PRO A 282 -26.41 -12.77 -11.57
CA PRO A 282 -25.33 -13.72 -11.85
C PRO A 282 -24.08 -13.53 -10.97
N ASP A 283 -24.00 -12.44 -10.21
CA ASP A 283 -22.78 -12.08 -9.48
C ASP A 283 -22.93 -12.35 -7.98
N SER A 284 -22.48 -13.51 -7.52
CA SER A 284 -22.21 -13.73 -6.11
C SER A 284 -21.12 -12.76 -5.65
N VAL A 285 -21.38 -12.02 -4.57
CA VAL A 285 -20.35 -11.14 -3.99
C VAL A 285 -19.36 -12.01 -3.24
N VAL A 286 -18.13 -12.04 -3.68
CA VAL A 286 -17.03 -12.72 -3.01
C VAL A 286 -16.50 -11.81 -1.89
N PHE A 287 -16.41 -12.35 -0.67
CA PHE A 287 -15.90 -11.61 0.50
C PHE A 287 -14.48 -11.98 0.86
N GLY A 288 -14.02 -13.16 0.49
CA GLY A 288 -12.66 -13.59 0.75
C GLY A 288 -12.36 -14.98 0.21
N MET A 289 -11.11 -15.32 0.32
CA MET A 289 -10.55 -16.54 -0.24
C MET A 289 -9.38 -17.03 0.62
N TYR A 290 -9.27 -18.34 0.76
CA TYR A 290 -8.07 -19.01 1.25
C TYR A 290 -7.46 -19.80 0.11
N ASN A 291 -6.20 -19.56 -0.21
CA ASN A 291 -5.45 -20.28 -1.23
C ASN A 291 -4.56 -21.31 -0.55
N HIS A 292 -4.83 -22.58 -0.79
CA HIS A 292 -4.07 -23.70 -0.20
C HIS A 292 -2.68 -23.86 -0.84
N GLN A 293 -2.47 -23.35 -2.06
CA GLN A 293 -1.20 -23.51 -2.76
C GLN A 293 -0.09 -22.65 -2.16
N ASP A 294 -0.41 -21.44 -1.78
CA ASP A 294 0.54 -20.49 -1.16
C ASP A 294 0.24 -20.24 0.31
N ASP A 295 -0.86 -20.86 0.81
CA ASP A 295 -1.25 -20.83 2.20
C ASP A 295 -1.60 -19.41 2.69
N LEU A 296 -2.16 -18.61 1.81
CA LEU A 296 -2.52 -17.22 2.07
C LEU A 296 -4.04 -17.05 2.15
N ALA A 297 -4.43 -16.15 3.03
CA ALA A 297 -5.81 -15.77 3.24
C ALA A 297 -6.04 -14.32 2.80
N TYR A 298 -7.05 -14.13 1.97
CA TYR A 298 -7.41 -12.83 1.41
C TYR A 298 -8.84 -12.47 1.79
N THR A 299 -9.06 -11.24 2.28
CA THR A 299 -10.39 -10.63 2.33
C THR A 299 -10.52 -9.65 1.18
N LEU A 300 -11.56 -9.83 0.39
CA LEU A 300 -11.81 -9.00 -0.77
C LEU A 300 -12.73 -7.86 -0.35
N SER A 301 -12.20 -6.67 -0.44
CA SER A 301 -12.95 -5.47 -0.12
C SER A 301 -14.07 -5.29 -1.15
N ALA A 302 -15.33 -5.47 -0.72
CA ALA A 302 -16.42 -4.95 -1.50
C ALA A 302 -16.23 -3.43 -1.66
N ARG A 303 -16.54 -2.90 -2.84
CA ARG A 303 -16.32 -1.54 -3.39
C ARG A 303 -16.36 -0.35 -2.41
N GLY A 304 -16.91 -0.52 -1.20
CA GLY A 304 -16.99 0.52 -0.17
C GLY A 304 -15.86 0.52 0.85
N MET A 305 -15.18 -0.62 1.06
CA MET A 305 -14.21 -0.74 2.17
C MET A 305 -12.77 -0.40 1.75
N ALA A 306 -12.41 -0.57 0.47
CA ALA A 306 -11.14 -0.06 -0.06
C ALA A 306 -11.10 1.47 -0.08
N GLN A 307 -12.26 2.09 -0.28
CA GLN A 307 -12.42 3.54 -0.17
C GLN A 307 -12.36 4.01 1.28
N GLU A 308 -12.66 3.14 2.26
CA GLU A 308 -12.71 3.52 3.68
C GLU A 308 -11.37 4.09 4.15
N ARG A 309 -10.26 3.38 3.96
CA ARG A 309 -8.93 3.90 4.35
C ARG A 309 -8.55 5.17 3.59
N GLY A 310 -8.86 5.21 2.30
CA GLY A 310 -8.64 6.40 1.47
C GLY A 310 -9.50 7.56 1.93
N LEU A 311 -10.77 7.32 2.24
CA LEU A 311 -11.69 8.33 2.78
C LEU A 311 -11.27 8.81 4.17
N TYR A 312 -10.83 7.91 5.07
CA TYR A 312 -10.29 8.32 6.38
C TYR A 312 -9.01 9.12 6.23
N LEU A 313 -8.08 8.72 5.37
CA LEU A 313 -6.86 9.47 5.10
C LEU A 313 -7.19 10.84 4.48
N ALA A 314 -8.14 10.90 3.55
CA ALA A 314 -8.60 12.15 2.95
C ALA A 314 -9.27 13.04 4.00
N LEU A 315 -10.17 12.49 4.84
CA LEU A 315 -10.83 13.23 5.91
C LEU A 315 -9.81 13.83 6.88
N TRP A 316 -8.88 13.01 7.39
CA TRP A 316 -7.85 13.49 8.32
C TRP A 316 -6.82 14.39 7.63
N GLY A 317 -6.53 14.17 6.35
CA GLY A 317 -5.70 15.06 5.54
C GLY A 317 -6.34 16.45 5.40
N ILE A 318 -7.62 16.50 5.02
CA ILE A 318 -8.38 17.76 4.91
C ILE A 318 -8.48 18.44 6.29
N THR A 319 -8.77 17.70 7.35
CA THR A 319 -8.80 18.23 8.72
C THR A 319 -7.45 18.84 9.10
N GLY A 320 -6.35 18.15 8.80
CA GLY A 320 -4.99 18.64 9.06
C GLY A 320 -4.67 19.92 8.28
N ILE A 321 -5.10 20.00 7.01
CA ILE A 321 -4.95 21.21 6.19
C ILE A 321 -5.74 22.37 6.79
N ILE A 322 -7.00 22.17 7.18
CA ILE A 322 -7.82 23.22 7.79
C ILE A 322 -7.19 23.72 9.09
N LEU A 323 -6.70 22.80 9.93
CA LEU A 323 -6.02 23.18 11.17
C LEU A 323 -4.71 23.95 10.91
N ALA A 324 -3.93 23.53 9.90
CA ALA A 324 -2.72 24.23 9.50
C ALA A 324 -3.02 25.64 8.96
N LEU A 325 -4.12 25.80 8.22
CA LEU A 325 -4.57 27.12 7.75
C LEU A 325 -5.01 28.01 8.92
N PHE A 326 -5.73 27.48 9.91
CA PHE A 326 -6.05 28.25 11.12
C PHE A 326 -4.79 28.70 11.86
N LEU A 327 -3.81 27.81 12.03
CA LEU A 327 -2.54 28.16 12.67
C LEU A 327 -1.75 29.18 11.86
N ALA A 328 -1.73 29.07 10.53
CA ALA A 328 -1.05 30.04 9.67
C ALA A 328 -1.75 31.42 9.71
N MET A 329 -3.08 31.45 9.68
CA MET A 329 -3.86 32.66 9.77
C MET A 329 -3.63 33.36 11.12
N PHE A 330 -3.64 32.59 12.22
CA PHE A 330 -3.28 33.12 13.53
C PHE A 330 -1.87 33.67 13.59
N GLY A 331 -0.90 32.91 13.09
CA GLY A 331 0.48 33.39 13.05
C GLY A 331 0.63 34.69 12.27
N ALA A 332 -0.11 34.83 11.15
CA ALA A 332 -0.12 36.05 10.37
C ALA A 332 -0.76 37.25 11.12
N MET A 333 -1.90 37.02 11.77
CA MET A 333 -2.59 38.01 12.61
C MET A 333 -1.68 38.47 13.77
N ALA A 334 -1.09 37.49 14.48
CA ALA A 334 -0.16 37.80 15.57
C ALA A 334 1.07 38.58 15.11
N ILE A 335 1.63 38.22 13.94
CA ILE A 335 2.76 38.98 13.36
C ILE A 335 2.32 40.39 12.97
N SER A 336 1.15 40.54 12.33
CA SER A 336 0.61 41.88 11.98
C SER A 336 0.46 42.76 13.20
N ASP A 337 -0.18 42.22 14.28
CA ASP A 337 -0.36 42.97 15.53
C ASP A 337 0.95 43.35 16.18
N VAL A 338 1.99 42.48 16.11
CA VAL A 338 3.33 42.81 16.62
C VAL A 338 4.00 43.92 15.78
N VAL A 339 3.85 43.88 14.45
CA VAL A 339 4.42 44.86 13.55
C VAL A 339 3.75 46.24 13.71
N ASP A 340 2.40 46.26 13.81
CA ASP A 340 1.64 47.51 13.88
C ASP A 340 1.84 48.23 15.20
N ARG A 341 2.00 47.52 16.31
CA ARG A 341 2.22 48.12 17.65
C ARG A 341 3.70 48.42 17.94
N GLY A 342 4.63 47.89 17.16
CA GLY A 342 6.06 48.15 17.28
C GLY A 342 6.66 47.72 18.63
N SER A 343 7.53 48.57 19.21
CA SER A 343 8.26 48.28 20.45
C SER A 343 7.47 48.54 21.74
N HIS A 344 6.19 48.90 21.64
CA HIS A 344 5.33 49.28 22.79
C HIS A 344 4.43 48.19 23.32
N TRP A 345 4.80 46.91 23.12
CA TRP A 345 4.04 45.77 23.68
C TRP A 345 4.23 45.69 25.19
N ASP A 346 3.12 45.76 25.91
CA ASP A 346 3.11 45.54 27.34
C ASP A 346 2.58 44.09 27.66
N TYR A 347 2.56 43.74 28.94
CA TYR A 347 2.08 42.44 29.41
C TYR A 347 0.60 42.21 29.06
N TRP A 348 -0.23 43.25 29.03
CA TRP A 348 -1.66 43.17 28.76
C TRP A 348 -1.93 42.90 27.25
N ASP A 349 -1.11 43.39 26.35
CA ASP A 349 -1.20 43.14 24.93
C ASP A 349 -0.94 41.64 24.63
N TRP A 350 0.04 41.06 25.28
CA TRP A 350 0.30 39.64 25.18
C TRP A 350 -0.85 38.79 25.74
N LEU A 351 -1.44 39.19 26.88
CA LEU A 351 -2.57 38.54 27.49
C LEU A 351 -3.83 38.62 26.60
N TYR A 352 -4.06 39.74 25.97
CA TYR A 352 -5.19 39.95 25.06
C TYR A 352 -5.07 39.03 23.81
N LEU A 353 -3.88 38.94 23.19
CA LEU A 353 -3.60 38.06 22.07
C LEU A 353 -3.74 36.58 22.44
N LEU A 354 -3.25 36.20 23.60
CA LEU A 354 -3.38 34.84 24.12
C LEU A 354 -4.84 34.48 24.45
N ASP A 355 -5.58 35.38 25.08
CA ASP A 355 -6.94 35.09 25.61
C ASP A 355 -7.98 35.06 24.48
N ASN A 356 -7.96 36.03 23.56
CA ASN A 356 -8.94 36.11 22.48
C ASN A 356 -8.61 35.19 21.31
N ASP A 357 -7.39 35.24 20.80
CA ASP A 357 -7.03 34.56 19.56
C ASP A 357 -6.80 33.07 19.79
N LEU A 358 -6.16 32.68 20.91
CA LEU A 358 -6.03 31.26 21.27
C LEU A 358 -7.36 30.61 21.61
N ILE A 359 -8.26 31.31 22.30
CA ILE A 359 -9.61 30.79 22.60
C ILE A 359 -10.38 30.60 21.30
N PHE A 360 -10.35 31.57 20.38
CA PHE A 360 -11.03 31.45 19.09
C PHE A 360 -10.50 30.30 18.25
N ILE A 361 -9.18 30.14 18.14
CA ILE A 361 -8.56 29.05 17.40
C ILE A 361 -8.82 27.72 18.07
N GLY A 362 -8.70 27.65 19.39
CA GLY A 362 -9.03 26.46 20.17
C GLY A 362 -10.46 26.01 19.93
N PHE A 363 -11.41 26.95 19.92
CA PHE A 363 -12.82 26.67 19.64
C PHE A 363 -13.06 26.22 18.20
N ALA A 364 -12.53 26.96 17.20
CA ALA A 364 -12.65 26.60 15.78
C ALA A 364 -12.01 25.24 15.47
N SER A 365 -10.82 24.98 16.02
CA SER A 365 -10.13 23.70 15.90
C SER A 365 -10.90 22.56 16.54
N SER A 366 -11.50 22.78 17.72
CA SER A 366 -12.31 21.78 18.42
C SER A 366 -13.57 21.43 17.64
N ILE A 367 -14.25 22.41 17.05
CA ILE A 367 -15.41 22.18 16.18
C ILE A 367 -15.00 21.36 14.96
N THR A 368 -13.91 21.74 14.29
CA THR A 368 -13.42 21.04 13.09
C THR A 368 -13.06 19.59 13.40
N LEU A 369 -12.36 19.34 14.50
CA LEU A 369 -12.03 17.99 14.97
C LEU A 369 -13.30 17.21 15.36
N GLY A 370 -14.25 17.85 16.05
CA GLY A 370 -15.52 17.24 16.45
C GLY A 370 -16.34 16.79 15.24
N ILE A 371 -16.49 17.65 14.24
CA ILE A 371 -17.19 17.32 12.98
C ILE A 371 -16.50 16.18 12.26
N SER A 372 -15.18 16.26 12.10
CA SER A 372 -14.39 15.21 11.44
C SER A 372 -14.50 13.86 12.15
N PHE A 373 -14.50 13.87 13.49
CA PHE A 373 -14.71 12.69 14.32
C PHE A 373 -16.11 12.10 14.14
N LEU A 374 -17.16 12.93 14.13
CA LEU A 374 -18.55 12.49 13.91
C LEU A 374 -18.74 11.88 12.53
N ILE A 375 -18.14 12.47 11.48
CA ILE A 375 -18.16 11.92 10.12
C ILE A 375 -17.45 10.57 10.11
N ALA A 376 -16.25 10.47 10.71
CA ALA A 376 -15.50 9.22 10.79
C ALA A 376 -16.30 8.13 11.53
N LEU A 377 -16.94 8.47 12.64
CA LEU A 377 -17.77 7.54 13.41
C LEU A 377 -19.02 7.09 12.63
N GLY A 378 -19.68 8.02 11.92
CA GLY A 378 -20.81 7.71 11.04
C GLY A 378 -20.41 6.78 9.89
N MET A 379 -19.27 7.01 9.26
CA MET A 379 -18.74 6.13 8.24
C MET A 379 -18.43 4.73 8.79
N ALA A 380 -17.74 4.63 9.92
CA ALA A 380 -17.43 3.37 10.58
C ALA A 380 -18.68 2.58 10.93
N ALA A 381 -19.70 3.25 11.49
CA ALA A 381 -20.98 2.64 11.79
C ALA A 381 -21.69 2.13 10.52
N TYR A 382 -21.76 2.96 9.49
CA TYR A 382 -22.37 2.57 8.22
C TYR A 382 -21.71 1.31 7.63
N TYR A 383 -20.37 1.27 7.55
CA TYR A 383 -19.65 0.10 7.03
C TYR A 383 -19.82 -1.11 7.93
N ARG A 384 -19.80 -0.94 9.24
CA ARG A 384 -19.93 -2.04 10.19
C ARG A 384 -21.29 -2.74 10.14
N PHE A 385 -22.35 -1.96 9.94
CA PHE A 385 -23.73 -2.47 9.95
C PHE A 385 -24.31 -2.75 8.57
N SER A 386 -23.61 -2.40 7.49
CA SER A 386 -24.03 -2.78 6.12
C SER A 386 -23.95 -4.29 5.91
N LYS A 387 -24.83 -4.87 5.07
CA LYS A 387 -24.79 -6.30 4.70
C LYS A 387 -23.42 -6.71 4.15
N ARG A 388 -22.78 -5.83 3.35
CA ARG A 388 -21.45 -6.06 2.77
C ARG A 388 -20.34 -6.03 3.84
N GLY A 389 -20.38 -5.06 4.72
CA GLY A 389 -19.43 -4.96 5.83
C GLY A 389 -19.53 -6.16 6.76
N ASN A 390 -20.73 -6.63 7.05
CA ASN A 390 -20.94 -7.80 7.89
C ASN A 390 -20.32 -9.07 7.25
N GLY A 391 -20.54 -9.31 5.95
CA GLY A 391 -19.92 -10.42 5.21
C GLY A 391 -18.39 -10.35 5.21
N TYR A 392 -17.82 -9.16 5.01
CA TYR A 392 -16.39 -8.93 5.09
C TYR A 392 -15.82 -9.29 6.48
N TYR A 393 -16.40 -8.75 7.55
CA TYR A 393 -15.89 -9.01 8.92
C TYR A 393 -16.07 -10.47 9.34
N GLN A 394 -17.16 -11.12 8.93
CA GLN A 394 -17.34 -12.54 9.17
C GLN A 394 -16.28 -13.36 8.45
N THR A 395 -16.03 -13.10 7.17
CA THR A 395 -14.99 -13.77 6.39
C THR A 395 -13.60 -13.56 6.99
N GLN A 396 -13.27 -12.32 7.39
CA GLN A 396 -12.00 -12.01 8.04
C GLN A 396 -11.82 -12.81 9.35
N ALA A 397 -12.88 -12.91 10.15
CA ALA A 397 -12.85 -13.68 11.40
C ALA A 397 -12.64 -15.18 11.12
N ILE A 398 -13.36 -15.75 10.15
CA ILE A 398 -13.24 -17.15 9.75
C ILE A 398 -11.83 -17.46 9.26
N LEU A 399 -11.31 -16.66 8.34
CA LEU A 399 -9.97 -16.87 7.76
C LEU A 399 -8.87 -16.73 8.81
N SER A 400 -9.00 -15.76 9.74
CA SER A 400 -8.07 -15.61 10.85
C SER A 400 -8.08 -16.84 11.77
N LEU A 401 -9.26 -17.42 12.03
CA LEU A 401 -9.42 -18.62 12.84
C LEU A 401 -8.83 -19.84 12.15
N LEU A 402 -9.09 -20.04 10.85
CA LEU A 402 -8.54 -21.13 10.05
C LEU A 402 -7.01 -21.13 10.11
N ARG A 403 -6.38 -19.97 9.91
CA ARG A 403 -4.93 -19.86 10.00
C ARG A 403 -4.40 -20.17 11.39
N CYS A 404 -5.03 -19.67 12.44
CA CYS A 404 -4.66 -20.01 13.82
C CYS A 404 -4.77 -21.49 14.12
N GLN A 405 -5.82 -22.16 13.65
CA GLN A 405 -6.01 -23.61 13.84
C GLN A 405 -4.92 -24.43 13.15
N GLN A 406 -4.35 -23.92 12.06
CA GLN A 406 -3.23 -24.53 11.36
C GLN A 406 -1.86 -24.19 11.97
N GLY A 407 -1.83 -23.50 13.12
CA GLY A 407 -0.58 -23.07 13.75
C GLY A 407 0.14 -21.92 13.08
N LYS A 408 -0.60 -21.11 12.26
CA LYS A 408 -0.07 -19.99 11.48
C LYS A 408 -0.44 -18.65 12.08
N ASP A 409 0.19 -17.57 11.57
CA ASP A 409 -0.21 -16.22 11.93
C ASP A 409 -1.66 -15.97 11.52
N ALA A 410 -2.42 -15.31 12.39
CA ALA A 410 -3.81 -14.90 12.14
C ALA A 410 -3.96 -13.81 11.07
N TYR A 411 -2.87 -13.40 10.44
CA TYR A 411 -2.89 -12.34 9.44
C TYR A 411 -3.68 -12.76 8.20
N VAL A 412 -4.67 -11.93 7.87
CA VAL A 412 -5.47 -12.04 6.64
C VAL A 412 -5.23 -10.78 5.84
N MET A 413 -4.84 -10.96 4.59
CA MET A 413 -4.55 -9.83 3.70
C MET A 413 -5.83 -9.19 3.19
N GLU A 414 -5.95 -7.89 3.36
CA GLU A 414 -7.04 -7.09 2.78
C GLU A 414 -6.67 -6.69 1.35
N VAL A 415 -7.48 -7.16 0.40
CA VAL A 415 -7.32 -6.88 -1.02
C VAL A 415 -8.30 -5.79 -1.44
N ARG A 416 -7.83 -4.83 -2.20
CA ARG A 416 -8.61 -3.69 -2.70
C ARG A 416 -9.12 -3.92 -4.11
#